data_3360292cfddd2e621f8d69f327f72fd5
#
_entry.id   3360292cfddd2e621f8d69f327f72fd5
#
_cell.length_a   1.000
_cell.length_b   1.000
_cell.length_c   1.000
_cell.angle_alpha   90.00
_cell.angle_beta   90.00
_cell.angle_gamma   90.00
#
_symmetry.space_group_name_H-M   'P 1'
#
loop_
_entity.id
_entity.type
_entity.pdbx_description
1 polymer ?
#
loop_
_entity_poly.entity_id
_entity_poly.type
_entity_poly.pdbx_seq_one_letter_code
_entity_poly.pdbx_strand_id
1 'polypeptide(L)'
;MTMQELKIFEEKQIRTVWDEVQEKWYFCIIDIVAVLTDSKDPADYFKKVRKRDPELDSFVRGTICPSHQFVSTDGKRHSAKCMDLQSMLRLVQSIPSKKAEPIKRWLAEVGAERIKQMQDPELGIQQSLMDYK
;
A
#
# COMPACT_ATOMS: atom_id res chain seq x y z
N MET A 1 2.48 7.59 -6.44
CA MET A 1 2.95 6.57 -7.40
C MET A 1 2.72 7.03 -8.82
N THR A 2 3.65 6.73 -9.69
CA THR A 2 3.47 7.00 -11.11
C THR A 2 2.47 6.02 -11.72
N MET A 3 1.91 6.35 -12.88
CA MET A 3 1.02 5.45 -13.62
C MET A 3 1.69 4.11 -13.93
N GLN A 4 3.00 4.13 -14.14
CA GLN A 4 3.78 2.93 -14.45
C GLN A 4 3.88 1.98 -13.26
N GLU A 5 4.04 2.52 -12.06
CA GLU A 5 4.14 1.73 -10.83
C GLU A 5 2.79 1.14 -10.42
N LEU A 6 1.70 1.91 -10.61
CA LEU A 6 0.35 1.39 -10.46
C LEU A 6 0.09 0.23 -11.41
N LYS A 7 0.62 0.33 -12.64
CA LYS A 7 0.48 -0.70 -13.65
C LYS A 7 1.17 -2.00 -13.24
N ILE A 8 2.32 -1.91 -12.56
CA ILE A 8 3.01 -3.08 -12.04
C ILE A 8 2.12 -3.82 -11.03
N PHE A 9 1.46 -3.09 -10.15
CA PHE A 9 0.53 -3.70 -9.19
C PHE A 9 -0.67 -4.34 -9.90
N GLU A 10 -1.22 -3.68 -10.91
CA GLU A 10 -2.35 -4.21 -11.69
C GLU A 10 -1.96 -5.48 -12.46
N GLU A 11 -0.81 -5.48 -13.10
CA GLU A 11 -0.31 -6.64 -13.85
C GLU A 11 -0.08 -7.85 -12.96
N LYS A 12 0.27 -7.62 -11.70
CA LYS A 12 0.47 -8.68 -10.71
C LYS A 12 -0.81 -9.05 -9.96
N GLN A 13 -1.95 -8.46 -10.36
CA GLN A 13 -3.28 -8.83 -9.86
C GLN A 13 -3.48 -8.64 -8.36
N ILE A 14 -3.14 -7.46 -7.87
CA ILE A 14 -3.54 -7.08 -6.52
C ILE A 14 -5.03 -6.75 -6.53
N ARG A 15 -5.82 -7.51 -5.81
CA ARG A 15 -7.25 -7.26 -5.70
C ARG A 15 -7.48 -5.98 -4.91
N THR A 16 -8.30 -5.10 -5.47
CA THR A 16 -8.63 -3.81 -4.87
C THR A 16 -10.14 -3.66 -4.79
N VAL A 17 -10.58 -2.87 -3.82
CA VAL A 17 -12.00 -2.56 -3.65
C VAL A 17 -12.17 -1.12 -3.18
N TRP A 18 -13.18 -0.45 -3.71
CA TRP A 18 -13.55 0.89 -3.27
C TRP A 18 -14.58 0.77 -2.15
N ASP A 19 -14.29 1.41 -1.02
CA ASP A 19 -15.22 1.50 0.10
C ASP A 19 -15.95 2.83 0.05
N GLU A 20 -17.25 2.79 -0.29
CA GLU A 20 -18.07 3.99 -0.44
C GLU A 20 -18.33 4.70 0.89
N VAL A 21 -18.37 3.96 1.98
CA VAL A 21 -18.63 4.53 3.30
C VAL A 21 -17.45 5.37 3.77
N GLN A 22 -16.23 4.84 3.62
CA GLN A 22 -15.01 5.53 4.05
C GLN A 22 -14.38 6.34 2.93
N GLU A 23 -14.87 6.20 1.70
CA GLU A 23 -14.35 6.87 0.51
C GLU A 23 -12.85 6.62 0.32
N LYS A 24 -12.46 5.35 0.39
CA LYS A 24 -11.07 4.91 0.29
C LYS A 24 -10.96 3.67 -0.57
N TRP A 25 -9.83 3.53 -1.24
CA TRP A 25 -9.42 2.28 -1.85
C TRP A 25 -8.78 1.37 -0.81
N TYR A 26 -9.13 0.10 -0.87
CA TYR A 26 -8.52 -0.95 -0.05
C TYR A 26 -7.85 -1.98 -0.95
N PHE A 27 -6.75 -2.51 -0.47
CA PHE A 27 -5.88 -3.44 -1.21
C PHE A 27 -5.77 -4.74 -0.42
N CYS A 28 -5.89 -5.87 -1.11
CA CYS A 28 -5.76 -7.18 -0.47
C CYS A 28 -4.33 -7.39 0.04
N ILE A 29 -4.19 -7.61 1.34
CA ILE A 29 -2.88 -7.72 2.01
C ILE A 29 -2.07 -8.88 1.45
N ILE A 30 -2.69 -10.04 1.29
CA ILE A 30 -2.02 -11.24 0.81
C ILE A 30 -1.48 -11.03 -0.61
N ASP A 31 -2.23 -10.35 -1.46
CA ASP A 31 -1.80 -10.07 -2.83
C ASP A 31 -0.60 -9.13 -2.86
N ILE A 32 -0.59 -8.12 -1.99
CA ILE A 32 0.55 -7.19 -1.88
C ILE A 32 1.81 -7.95 -1.51
N VAL A 33 1.73 -8.80 -0.49
CA VAL A 33 2.88 -9.59 -0.04
C VAL A 33 3.35 -10.55 -1.13
N ALA A 34 2.42 -11.20 -1.81
CA ALA A 34 2.75 -12.13 -2.90
C ALA A 34 3.52 -11.43 -4.03
N VAL A 35 3.07 -10.24 -4.42
CA VAL A 35 3.72 -9.46 -5.47
C VAL A 35 5.12 -9.03 -5.07
N LEU A 36 5.31 -8.62 -3.82
CA LEU A 36 6.57 -8.03 -3.37
C LEU A 36 7.60 -9.06 -2.92
N THR A 37 7.21 -10.31 -2.67
CA THR A 37 8.11 -11.30 -2.07
C THR A 37 8.26 -12.59 -2.85
N ASP A 38 7.35 -12.88 -3.79
CA ASP A 38 7.24 -14.21 -4.43
C ASP A 38 7.05 -15.35 -3.43
N SER A 39 6.57 -15.04 -2.23
CA SER A 39 6.36 -16.06 -1.21
C SER A 39 5.29 -17.05 -1.65
N LYS A 40 5.54 -18.33 -1.37
CA LYS A 40 4.56 -19.40 -1.61
C LYS A 40 3.43 -19.37 -0.59
N ASP A 41 3.68 -18.75 0.57
CA ASP A 41 2.69 -18.58 1.62
C ASP A 41 2.70 -17.13 2.09
N PRO A 42 2.02 -16.22 1.35
CA PRO A 42 1.99 -14.81 1.70
C PRO A 42 1.39 -14.51 3.08
N ALA A 43 0.41 -15.29 3.51
CA ALA A 43 -0.21 -15.10 4.82
C ALA A 43 0.79 -15.35 5.95
N ASP A 44 1.57 -16.42 5.84
CA ASP A 44 2.62 -16.73 6.80
C ASP A 44 3.74 -15.68 6.76
N TYR A 45 4.11 -15.22 5.56
CA TYR A 45 5.11 -14.17 5.39
C TYR A 45 4.69 -12.88 6.10
N PHE A 46 3.44 -12.46 5.92
CA PHE A 46 2.89 -11.28 6.57
C PHE A 46 2.94 -11.41 8.10
N LYS A 47 2.58 -12.57 8.60
CA LYS A 47 2.64 -12.88 10.03
C LYS A 47 4.06 -12.75 10.57
N LYS A 48 5.05 -13.27 9.83
CA LYS A 48 6.46 -13.19 10.22
C LYS A 48 7.00 -11.77 10.17
N VAL A 49 6.60 -10.96 9.19
CA VAL A 49 7.00 -9.55 9.09
C VAL A 49 6.48 -8.79 10.30
N ARG A 50 5.23 -8.99 10.68
CA ARG A 50 4.64 -8.35 11.85
C ARG A 50 5.38 -8.73 13.13
N LYS A 51 5.80 -9.97 13.23
CA LYS A 51 6.54 -10.47 14.39
C LYS A 51 7.92 -9.84 14.49
N ARG A 52 8.58 -9.62 13.35
CA ARG A 52 9.92 -9.02 13.30
C ARG A 52 9.91 -7.51 13.49
N ASP A 53 8.80 -6.85 13.15
CA ASP A 53 8.66 -5.40 13.18
C ASP A 53 7.51 -5.02 14.10
N PRO A 54 7.79 -4.85 15.42
CA PRO A 54 6.73 -4.52 16.38
C PRO A 54 6.03 -3.20 16.10
N GLU A 55 6.72 -2.23 15.49
CA GLU A 55 6.11 -0.95 15.14
C GLU A 55 5.11 -1.10 14.01
N LEU A 56 5.43 -1.92 13.02
CA LEU A 56 4.49 -2.27 11.96
C LEU A 56 3.28 -2.99 12.55
N ASP A 57 3.51 -3.95 13.42
CA ASP A 57 2.43 -4.71 14.05
C ASP A 57 1.48 -3.80 14.83
N SER A 58 2.04 -2.87 15.59
CA SER A 58 1.26 -1.87 16.32
C SER A 58 0.46 -0.97 15.37
N PHE A 59 1.07 -0.53 14.29
CA PHE A 59 0.42 0.28 13.26
C PHE A 59 -0.76 -0.46 12.64
N VAL A 60 -0.56 -1.72 12.25
CA VAL A 60 -1.60 -2.54 11.63
C VAL A 60 -2.74 -2.80 12.61
N ARG A 61 -2.44 -3.06 13.89
CA ARG A 61 -3.46 -3.25 14.92
C ARG A 61 -4.26 -1.99 15.19
N GLY A 62 -3.62 -0.82 15.13
CA GLY A 62 -4.28 0.47 15.31
C GLY A 62 -5.11 0.89 14.11
N THR A 63 -4.91 0.25 12.96
CA THR A 63 -5.65 0.51 11.74
C THR A 63 -6.69 -0.60 11.55
N ILE A 64 -7.94 -0.21 11.30
CA ILE A 64 -8.98 -1.19 11.02
C ILE A 64 -8.74 -1.77 9.63
N CYS A 65 -8.42 -3.06 9.57
CA CYS A 65 -8.23 -3.78 8.32
C CYS A 65 -9.51 -4.56 8.01
N PRO A 66 -10.43 -3.98 7.22
CA PRO A 66 -11.69 -4.65 6.92
C PRO A 66 -11.46 -5.87 6.02
N SER A 67 -12.37 -6.84 6.15
CA SER A 67 -12.44 -7.95 5.22
C SER A 67 -13.43 -7.63 4.12
N HIS A 68 -13.03 -7.82 2.87
CA HIS A 68 -13.89 -7.64 1.71
C HIS A 68 -14.03 -8.96 0.96
N GLN A 69 -15.18 -9.15 0.32
CA GLN A 69 -15.42 -10.33 -0.48
C GLN A 69 -14.98 -10.11 -1.92
N PHE A 70 -14.25 -11.08 -2.44
CA PHE A 70 -13.81 -11.09 -3.83
C PHE A 70 -14.33 -12.35 -4.51
N VAL A 71 -14.67 -12.21 -5.79
CA VAL A 71 -15.09 -13.33 -6.62
C VAL A 71 -13.88 -13.87 -7.34
N SER A 72 -13.56 -15.15 -7.11
CA SER A 72 -12.46 -15.81 -7.80
C SER A 72 -12.87 -16.24 -9.21
N THR A 73 -11.89 -16.71 -10.00
CA THR A 73 -12.13 -17.17 -11.37
C THR A 73 -13.08 -18.35 -11.46
N ASP A 74 -13.22 -19.11 -10.38
CA ASP A 74 -14.16 -20.24 -10.30
C ASP A 74 -15.58 -19.81 -9.90
N GLY A 75 -15.83 -18.52 -9.72
CA GLY A 75 -17.11 -17.97 -9.31
C GLY A 75 -17.40 -18.01 -7.83
N LYS A 76 -16.51 -18.55 -7.03
CA LYS A 76 -16.68 -18.62 -5.58
C LYS A 76 -16.29 -17.30 -4.93
N ARG A 77 -16.97 -16.95 -3.85
CA ARG A 77 -16.69 -15.76 -3.06
C ARG A 77 -15.71 -16.10 -1.93
N HIS A 78 -14.66 -15.28 -1.82
CA HIS A 78 -13.66 -15.43 -0.77
C HIS A 78 -13.53 -14.11 -0.02
N SER A 79 -13.50 -14.19 1.31
CA SER A 79 -13.16 -13.01 2.14
C SER A 79 -11.66 -12.91 2.28
N ALA A 80 -11.15 -11.69 2.15
CA ALA A 80 -9.73 -11.43 2.37
C ALA A 80 -9.58 -10.10 3.11
N LYS A 81 -8.61 -10.05 4.02
CA LYS A 81 -8.30 -8.82 4.74
C LYS A 81 -7.62 -7.83 3.80
N CYS A 82 -8.02 -6.58 3.91
CA CYS A 82 -7.53 -5.48 3.09
C CYS A 82 -6.95 -4.38 3.96
N MET A 83 -6.12 -3.54 3.36
CA MET A 83 -5.57 -2.35 4.02
C MET A 83 -5.68 -1.16 3.08
N ASP A 84 -5.73 0.04 3.66
CA ASP A 84 -5.77 1.25 2.86
C ASP A 84 -4.39 1.59 2.28
N LEU A 85 -4.32 2.66 1.50
CA LEU A 85 -3.08 3.06 0.83
C LEU A 85 -1.96 3.37 1.83
N GLN A 86 -2.27 4.10 2.88
CA GLN A 86 -1.26 4.48 3.89
C GLN A 86 -0.67 3.24 4.55
N SER A 87 -1.52 2.28 4.93
CA SER A 87 -1.09 1.03 5.54
C SER A 87 -0.26 0.19 4.58
N MET A 88 -0.65 0.15 3.29
CA MET A 88 0.11 -0.54 2.26
C MET A 88 1.52 0.03 2.13
N LEU A 89 1.64 1.34 2.10
CA LEU A 89 2.95 2.00 1.98
C LEU A 89 3.81 1.74 3.23
N ARG A 90 3.20 1.69 4.40
CA ARG A 90 3.93 1.35 5.63
C ARG A 90 4.43 -0.10 5.61
N LEU A 91 3.59 -1.01 5.14
CA LEU A 91 3.95 -2.43 5.00
C LEU A 91 5.13 -2.60 4.04
N VAL A 92 5.11 -1.91 2.91
CA VAL A 92 6.19 -1.97 1.92
C VAL A 92 7.54 -1.65 2.55
N GLN A 93 7.58 -0.67 3.46
CA GLN A 93 8.80 -0.26 4.13
C GLN A 93 9.40 -1.36 5.02
N SER A 94 8.58 -2.29 5.47
CA SER A 94 9.01 -3.38 6.35
C SER A 94 9.40 -4.66 5.61
N ILE A 95 9.18 -4.71 4.30
CA ILE A 95 9.48 -5.89 3.49
C ILE A 95 10.91 -5.78 2.93
N PRO A 96 11.85 -6.66 3.35
CA PRO A 96 13.25 -6.59 2.90
C PRO A 96 13.47 -7.31 1.57
N SER A 97 12.60 -7.10 0.61
CA SER A 97 12.67 -7.73 -0.71
C SER A 97 13.23 -6.75 -1.73
N LYS A 98 14.02 -7.25 -2.68
CA LYS A 98 14.49 -6.45 -3.81
C LYS A 98 13.34 -5.92 -4.65
N LYS A 99 12.23 -6.63 -4.70
CA LYS A 99 11.05 -6.19 -5.43
C LYS A 99 10.37 -4.98 -4.79
N ALA A 100 10.58 -4.76 -3.51
CA ALA A 100 10.07 -3.59 -2.81
C ALA A 100 10.95 -2.35 -2.99
N GLU A 101 12.20 -2.52 -3.43
CA GLU A 101 13.16 -1.41 -3.55
C GLU A 101 12.69 -0.27 -4.47
N PRO A 102 12.11 -0.52 -5.65
CA PRO A 102 11.63 0.59 -6.49
C PRO A 102 10.58 1.43 -5.79
N ILE A 103 9.69 0.83 -5.02
CA ILE A 103 8.66 1.55 -4.28
C ILE A 103 9.28 2.32 -3.13
N LYS A 104 10.22 1.74 -2.41
CA LYS A 104 10.95 2.42 -1.33
C LYS A 104 11.70 3.63 -1.84
N ARG A 105 12.35 3.50 -3.01
CA ARG A 105 13.06 4.62 -3.65
C ARG A 105 12.09 5.73 -4.04
N TRP A 106 10.96 5.37 -4.63
CA TRP A 106 9.93 6.31 -4.99
C TRP A 106 9.39 7.05 -3.76
N LEU A 107 9.17 6.34 -2.64
CA LEU A 107 8.74 6.96 -1.39
C LEU A 107 9.76 7.99 -0.89
N ALA A 108 11.05 7.69 -1.01
CA ALA A 108 12.10 8.62 -0.62
C ALA A 108 12.07 9.87 -1.50
N GLU A 109 11.86 9.71 -2.81
CA GLU A 109 11.77 10.83 -3.75
C GLU A 109 10.57 11.72 -3.44
N VAL A 110 9.40 11.11 -3.23
CA VAL A 110 8.17 11.84 -2.91
C VAL A 110 8.31 12.57 -1.57
N GLY A 111 8.86 11.89 -0.58
CA GLY A 111 9.10 12.50 0.73
C GLY A 111 10.02 13.70 0.66
N ALA A 112 11.12 13.57 -0.07
CA ALA A 112 12.07 14.67 -0.27
C ALA A 112 11.41 15.84 -0.99
N GLU A 113 10.62 15.57 -2.02
CA GLU A 113 9.91 16.60 -2.78
C GLU A 113 8.90 17.33 -1.90
N ARG A 114 8.16 16.60 -1.09
CA ARG A 114 7.19 17.20 -0.17
C ARG A 114 7.87 18.10 0.86
N ILE A 115 9.01 17.68 1.39
CA ILE A 115 9.77 18.49 2.35
C ILE A 115 10.27 19.77 1.67
N LYS A 116 10.75 19.67 0.43
CA LYS A 116 11.18 20.86 -0.33
C LYS A 116 10.04 21.86 -0.50
N GLN A 117 8.85 21.37 -0.84
CA GLN A 117 7.67 22.22 -0.97
C GLN A 117 7.33 22.93 0.33
N MET A 118 7.50 22.26 1.46
CA MET A 118 7.26 22.84 2.78
C MET A 118 8.31 23.88 3.16
N GLN A 119 9.56 23.71 2.71
CA GLN A 119 10.67 24.63 2.98
C GLN A 119 10.68 25.83 2.05
N ASP A 120 10.09 25.72 0.88
CA ASP A 120 9.99 26.80 -0.11
C ASP A 120 8.56 27.34 -0.12
N PRO A 121 8.31 28.54 0.50
CA PRO A 121 6.95 29.08 0.57
C PRO A 121 6.30 29.32 -0.79
N GLU A 122 7.08 29.70 -1.79
CA GLU A 122 6.56 29.96 -3.13
C GLU A 122 6.06 28.68 -3.79
N LEU A 123 6.85 27.59 -3.73
CA LEU A 123 6.44 26.28 -4.24
C LEU A 123 5.24 25.73 -3.46
N GLY A 124 5.24 25.91 -2.15
CA GLY A 124 4.14 25.47 -1.31
C GLY A 124 2.83 26.18 -1.64
N ILE A 125 2.89 27.48 -1.89
CA ILE A 125 1.72 28.27 -2.29
C ILE A 125 1.19 27.81 -3.65
N GLN A 126 2.06 27.61 -4.61
CA GLN A 126 1.67 27.12 -5.93
C GLN A 126 1.02 25.75 -5.86
N GLN A 127 1.57 24.84 -5.07
CA GLN A 127 1.01 23.53 -4.90
C GLN A 127 -0.37 23.59 -4.23
N SER A 128 -0.53 24.41 -3.22
CA SER A 128 -1.81 24.62 -2.54
C SER A 128 -2.88 25.14 -3.49
N LEU A 129 -2.52 26.07 -4.37
CA LEU A 129 -3.45 26.60 -5.37
C LEU A 129 -3.86 25.54 -6.38
N MET A 130 -2.94 24.67 -6.77
CA MET A 130 -3.24 23.56 -7.69
C MET A 130 -4.15 22.51 -7.03
N ASP A 131 -3.94 22.23 -5.75
CA ASP A 131 -4.74 21.26 -5.00
C ASP A 131 -6.12 21.79 -4.66
N TYR A 132 -6.34 23.06 -4.77
CA TYR A 132 -7.60 23.72 -4.39
C TYR A 132 -8.70 23.59 -5.45
N LYS A 133 -8.43 22.90 -6.52
CA LYS A 133 -9.44 22.64 -7.56
C LYS A 133 -10.30 21.42 -7.18
#